data_292b447168d4e37ea3b1c32f30c26d54
#
_entry.id   292b447168d4e37ea3b1c32f30c26d54
#
_cell.length_a   1.000
_cell.length_b   1.000
_cell.length_c   1.000
_cell.angle_alpha   90.00
_cell.angle_beta   90.00
_cell.angle_gamma   90.00
#
_symmetry.space_group_name_H-M   'P 1'
#
loop_
_entity.id
_entity.type
_entity.pdbx_description
1 polymer ?
#
loop_
_entity_poly.entity_id
_entity_poly.type
_entity_poly.pdbx_seq_one_letter_code
_entity_poly.pdbx_strand_id
1 'polypeptide(L)'
;MKRKIFHCLALLFVILSFSACGALDDDEVYALDFSKSLSNGWNLGNTLDAKSDGDKTNKGLSTETLWGMPETTEAMIKAVYAKGFRTIRIPVSWHNHITDSGFTIDSEWMARVKTVVDWSLAAGLKVIINIHHDNLSESQMTSTYGFCITSDSEKKAASLSYIKSVWSQIAQTFKDYDNRLVFELLNEPRAVGTKYEWSTGSYAAEVRAANVLIMEYEKAALDTIRATGGNNLSRFIMIPPYAASPDMTAGWSLPKDSSKAPVSHLIVSVHAYTPYVFCMGSSSNKTFTNSTRDEIDWLFSGLNSNWVSNGTAVVIGEMSASDKNNTEDRSKWASYYGQKAKSNGIPVILWDNMVRSTASGGNGSIESGECHGYFDRKNLSWWFEGIVKEIAK
;
A
#
# COMPACT_ATOMS: atom_id res chain seq x y z
N MET A 1 51.12 -19.02 74.60
CA MET A 1 51.35 -18.66 73.22
C MET A 1 50.14 -19.10 72.44
N LYS A 2 49.22 -18.17 72.11
CA LYS A 2 47.96 -18.45 71.31
C LYS A 2 48.14 -17.97 69.90
N ARG A 3 48.12 -18.90 68.90
CA ARG A 3 48.11 -18.57 67.46
C ARG A 3 46.70 -18.18 67.08
N LYS A 4 46.54 -16.95 66.50
CA LYS A 4 45.32 -16.49 65.85
C LYS A 4 45.39 -16.91 64.36
N ILE A 5 44.37 -17.65 63.92
CA ILE A 5 44.16 -18.01 62.56
C ILE A 5 43.27 -16.92 61.91
N PHE A 6 43.75 -16.20 60.91
CA PHE A 6 42.98 -15.28 60.10
C PHE A 6 42.32 -16.07 58.97
N HIS A 7 40.98 -16.03 58.95
CA HIS A 7 40.22 -16.52 57.78
C HIS A 7 40.00 -15.33 56.81
N CYS A 8 40.59 -15.41 55.61
CA CYS A 8 40.25 -14.54 54.49
C CYS A 8 38.98 -15.06 53.85
N LEU A 9 37.88 -14.30 53.96
CA LEU A 9 36.68 -14.52 53.20
C LEU A 9 36.87 -13.86 51.81
N ALA A 10 37.02 -14.64 50.74
CA ALA A 10 36.99 -14.15 49.39
C ALA A 10 35.52 -14.01 48.93
N LEU A 11 35.07 -12.76 48.82
CA LEU A 11 33.76 -12.45 48.21
C LEU A 11 33.89 -12.62 46.68
N LEU A 12 33.26 -13.65 46.13
CA LEU A 12 33.12 -13.85 44.71
C LEU A 12 31.96 -12.94 44.22
N PHE A 13 32.28 -11.82 43.55
CA PHE A 13 31.31 -11.04 42.82
C PHE A 13 30.99 -11.77 41.50
N VAL A 14 29.84 -12.43 41.43
CA VAL A 14 29.26 -12.90 40.16
C VAL A 14 28.63 -11.71 39.49
N ILE A 15 29.29 -11.16 38.46
CA ILE A 15 28.69 -10.18 37.57
C ILE A 15 27.75 -10.97 36.65
N LEU A 16 26.47 -10.96 36.98
CA LEU A 16 25.40 -11.33 36.04
C LEU A 16 25.30 -10.23 34.99
N SER A 17 25.95 -10.45 33.83
CA SER A 17 25.66 -9.69 32.63
C SER A 17 24.27 -10.09 32.17
N PHE A 18 23.26 -9.30 32.53
CA PHE A 18 21.98 -9.29 31.82
C PHE A 18 22.24 -8.80 30.39
N SER A 19 22.33 -9.73 29.45
CA SER A 19 22.05 -9.39 28.06
C SER A 19 20.60 -8.93 28.03
N ALA A 20 20.40 -7.62 27.98
CA ALA A 20 19.11 -7.07 27.60
C ALA A 20 18.84 -7.49 26.15
N CYS A 21 18.26 -8.69 25.98
CA CYS A 21 17.45 -8.95 24.82
C CYS A 21 16.32 -7.94 24.96
N GLY A 22 16.38 -6.82 24.23
CA GLY A 22 15.30 -5.86 24.21
C GLY A 22 14.06 -6.63 23.76
N ALA A 23 13.13 -6.88 24.69
CA ALA A 23 11.80 -7.31 24.31
C ALA A 23 11.28 -6.23 23.36
N LEU A 24 10.81 -6.66 22.17
CA LEU A 24 10.08 -5.77 21.28
C LEU A 24 8.94 -5.14 22.09
N ASP A 25 8.69 -3.86 21.87
CA ASP A 25 7.57 -3.18 22.51
C ASP A 25 6.29 -3.95 22.12
N ASP A 26 5.41 -4.24 23.07
CA ASP A 26 4.17 -4.98 22.85
C ASP A 26 3.36 -4.35 21.71
N ASP A 27 3.48 -3.04 21.51
CA ASP A 27 2.84 -2.25 20.48
C ASP A 27 3.34 -2.60 19.07
N GLU A 28 4.65 -2.75 18.88
CA GLU A 28 5.28 -3.11 17.62
C GLU A 28 5.01 -4.57 17.25
N VAL A 29 5.02 -5.47 18.24
CA VAL A 29 4.66 -6.89 18.06
C VAL A 29 3.22 -7.02 17.56
N TYR A 30 2.30 -6.24 18.10
CA TYR A 30 0.90 -6.26 17.69
C TYR A 30 0.72 -5.81 16.22
N ALA A 31 1.38 -4.73 15.77
CA ALA A 31 1.34 -4.28 14.39
C ALA A 31 1.90 -5.33 13.41
N LEU A 32 3.00 -5.99 13.77
CA LEU A 32 3.57 -7.08 12.98
C LEU A 32 2.64 -8.28 12.87
N ASP A 33 2.01 -8.69 13.96
CA ASP A 33 1.09 -9.83 13.95
C ASP A 33 -0.19 -9.52 13.18
N PHE A 34 -0.70 -8.30 13.31
CA PHE A 34 -1.82 -7.85 12.49
C PHE A 34 -1.46 -7.85 11.01
N SER A 35 -0.30 -7.29 10.62
CA SER A 35 0.10 -7.25 9.21
C SER A 35 0.22 -8.65 8.62
N LYS A 36 0.83 -9.61 9.32
CA LYS A 36 0.88 -11.01 8.90
C LYS A 36 -0.52 -11.59 8.70
N SER A 37 -1.49 -11.19 9.54
CA SER A 37 -2.89 -11.64 9.44
C SER A 37 -3.61 -11.13 8.19
N LEU A 38 -3.10 -10.08 7.52
CA LEU A 38 -3.59 -9.65 6.21
C LEU A 38 -3.42 -10.77 5.17
N SER A 39 -2.37 -11.60 5.33
CA SER A 39 -2.07 -12.65 4.36
C SER A 39 -1.92 -12.08 2.94
N ASN A 40 -1.98 -12.90 1.91
CA ASN A 40 -1.90 -12.41 0.55
C ASN A 40 -3.24 -11.87 0.06
N GLY A 41 -3.19 -10.81 -0.73
CA GLY A 41 -4.36 -10.10 -1.19
C GLY A 41 -4.38 -9.82 -2.69
N TRP A 42 -5.44 -9.14 -3.11
CA TRP A 42 -5.72 -8.78 -4.49
C TRP A 42 -6.21 -7.34 -4.57
N ASN A 43 -5.77 -6.60 -5.59
CA ASN A 43 -6.24 -5.23 -5.87
C ASN A 43 -7.41 -5.24 -6.85
N LEU A 44 -8.46 -4.49 -6.52
CA LEU A 44 -9.54 -4.14 -7.43
C LEU A 44 -9.11 -2.95 -8.33
N GLY A 45 -8.05 -3.15 -9.13
CA GLY A 45 -7.45 -2.07 -9.93
C GLY A 45 -8.28 -1.65 -11.15
N ASN A 46 -8.06 -0.43 -11.62
CA ASN A 46 -8.73 0.19 -12.77
C ASN A 46 -10.26 0.32 -12.63
N THR A 47 -10.77 0.35 -11.42
CA THR A 47 -12.21 0.35 -11.11
C THR A 47 -12.60 1.63 -10.37
N LEU A 48 -12.61 1.61 -9.02
CA LEU A 48 -12.92 2.80 -8.24
C LEU A 48 -11.77 3.82 -8.20
N ASP A 49 -10.60 3.43 -8.67
CA ASP A 49 -9.44 4.30 -8.91
C ASP A 49 -9.48 4.99 -10.28
N ALA A 50 -10.32 4.55 -11.20
CA ALA A 50 -10.42 5.15 -12.54
C ALA A 50 -10.82 6.63 -12.47
N LYS A 51 -10.13 7.45 -13.26
CA LYS A 51 -10.26 8.92 -13.20
C LYS A 51 -10.31 9.57 -14.57
N SER A 52 -10.81 10.79 -14.57
CA SER A 52 -10.76 11.72 -15.70
C SER A 52 -10.23 13.07 -15.20
N ASP A 53 -9.18 13.56 -15.81
CA ASP A 53 -8.57 14.84 -15.46
C ASP A 53 -9.08 15.98 -16.35
N GLY A 54 -8.86 17.22 -15.92
CA GLY A 54 -9.04 18.42 -16.74
C GLY A 54 -10.21 19.31 -16.37
N ASP A 55 -11.09 18.87 -15.47
CA ASP A 55 -12.16 19.72 -14.91
C ASP A 55 -12.51 19.35 -13.46
N LYS A 56 -13.28 20.21 -12.80
CA LYS A 56 -13.76 20.04 -11.42
C LYS A 56 -15.20 19.54 -11.37
N THR A 57 -15.68 18.88 -12.41
CA THR A 57 -17.05 18.37 -12.46
C THR A 57 -17.12 17.03 -11.72
N ASN A 58 -18.12 16.89 -10.84
CA ASN A 58 -18.46 15.60 -10.28
C ASN A 58 -18.88 14.62 -11.38
N LYS A 59 -18.23 13.48 -11.48
CA LYS A 59 -18.46 12.47 -12.53
C LYS A 59 -19.49 11.40 -12.12
N GLY A 60 -19.99 11.45 -10.90
CA GLY A 60 -20.92 10.44 -10.37
C GLY A 60 -20.35 9.03 -10.42
N LEU A 61 -21.18 8.03 -10.61
CA LEU A 61 -20.75 6.62 -10.60
C LEU A 61 -20.10 6.16 -11.91
N SER A 62 -20.13 6.97 -12.98
CA SER A 62 -19.65 6.56 -14.31
C SER A 62 -18.15 6.31 -14.40
N THR A 63 -17.37 6.83 -13.45
CA THR A 63 -15.92 6.59 -13.42
C THR A 63 -15.57 5.14 -13.14
N GLU A 64 -16.39 4.40 -12.40
CA GLU A 64 -16.12 2.98 -12.08
C GLU A 64 -15.90 2.13 -13.34
N THR A 65 -16.52 2.49 -14.44
CA THR A 65 -16.40 1.76 -15.71
C THR A 65 -15.59 2.51 -16.78
N LEU A 66 -15.06 3.67 -16.45
CA LEU A 66 -14.42 4.60 -17.40
C LEU A 66 -13.22 3.96 -18.13
N TRP A 67 -12.44 3.15 -17.43
CA TRP A 67 -11.27 2.47 -18.02
C TRP A 67 -11.61 1.07 -18.55
N GLY A 68 -12.90 0.81 -18.86
CA GLY A 68 -13.37 -0.42 -19.49
C GLY A 68 -13.60 -1.60 -18.55
N MET A 69 -13.52 -1.38 -17.26
CA MET A 69 -13.87 -2.39 -16.26
C MET A 69 -15.39 -2.55 -16.18
N PRO A 70 -15.88 -3.75 -15.88
CA PRO A 70 -17.29 -3.92 -15.53
C PRO A 70 -17.56 -3.32 -14.14
N GLU A 71 -18.80 -2.92 -13.91
CA GLU A 71 -19.24 -2.54 -12.56
C GLU A 71 -18.99 -3.69 -11.57
N THR A 72 -18.44 -3.35 -10.40
CA THR A 72 -18.10 -4.35 -9.36
C THR A 72 -19.36 -4.97 -8.78
N THR A 73 -19.37 -6.29 -8.65
CA THR A 73 -20.47 -7.06 -8.06
C THR A 73 -20.02 -7.83 -6.82
N GLU A 74 -20.97 -8.16 -5.95
CA GLU A 74 -20.72 -9.04 -4.80
C GLU A 74 -20.16 -10.41 -5.23
N ALA A 75 -20.59 -10.91 -6.40
CA ALA A 75 -20.12 -12.18 -6.95
C ALA A 75 -18.61 -12.14 -7.30
N MET A 76 -18.11 -11.02 -7.83
CA MET A 76 -16.67 -10.83 -8.07
C MET A 76 -15.88 -10.91 -6.77
N ILE A 77 -16.34 -10.23 -5.72
CA ILE A 77 -15.70 -10.24 -4.40
C ILE A 77 -15.66 -11.65 -3.80
N LYS A 78 -16.78 -12.37 -3.88
CA LYS A 78 -16.84 -13.79 -3.44
C LYS A 78 -15.89 -14.69 -4.22
N ALA A 79 -15.71 -14.46 -5.53
CA ALA A 79 -14.77 -15.20 -6.35
C ALA A 79 -13.31 -14.95 -5.95
N VAL A 80 -12.96 -13.72 -5.54
CA VAL A 80 -11.63 -13.37 -5.00
C VAL A 80 -11.37 -14.16 -3.70
N TYR A 81 -12.31 -14.15 -2.76
CA TYR A 81 -12.20 -14.93 -1.52
C TYR A 81 -12.09 -16.43 -1.79
N ALA A 82 -12.93 -16.97 -2.68
CA ALA A 82 -12.94 -18.38 -3.06
C ALA A 82 -11.63 -18.82 -3.72
N LYS A 83 -10.92 -17.91 -4.41
CA LYS A 83 -9.60 -18.19 -5.00
C LYS A 83 -8.50 -18.39 -3.97
N GLY A 84 -8.69 -17.93 -2.74
CA GLY A 84 -7.72 -18.09 -1.65
C GLY A 84 -7.19 -16.78 -1.08
N PHE A 85 -7.46 -15.65 -1.71
CA PHE A 85 -7.09 -14.34 -1.15
C PHE A 85 -7.81 -14.05 0.16
N ARG A 86 -7.16 -13.34 1.06
CA ARG A 86 -7.71 -12.99 2.39
C ARG A 86 -7.78 -11.49 2.63
N THR A 87 -7.16 -10.72 1.75
CA THR A 87 -7.22 -9.25 1.76
C THR A 87 -7.59 -8.76 0.37
N ILE A 88 -8.42 -7.72 0.31
CA ILE A 88 -8.67 -6.94 -0.89
C ILE A 88 -8.22 -5.49 -0.64
N ARG A 89 -7.41 -4.95 -1.55
CA ARG A 89 -7.15 -3.51 -1.62
C ARG A 89 -8.10 -2.94 -2.67
N ILE A 90 -8.85 -1.93 -2.27
CA ILE A 90 -9.81 -1.21 -3.09
C ILE A 90 -9.25 0.20 -3.30
N PRO A 91 -8.47 0.40 -4.38
CA PRO A 91 -7.99 1.72 -4.74
C PRO A 91 -9.17 2.64 -5.05
N VAL A 92 -9.17 3.87 -4.51
CA VAL A 92 -10.26 4.83 -4.73
C VAL A 92 -9.70 6.20 -5.05
N SER A 93 -10.11 6.76 -6.20
CA SER A 93 -9.88 8.16 -6.55
C SER A 93 -11.09 8.99 -6.14
N TRP A 94 -10.87 10.07 -5.41
CA TRP A 94 -11.94 10.90 -4.85
C TRP A 94 -12.12 12.22 -5.58
N HIS A 95 -11.09 12.71 -6.26
CA HIS A 95 -11.08 14.04 -6.87
C HIS A 95 -12.16 14.26 -7.95
N ASN A 96 -12.60 13.21 -8.62
CA ASN A 96 -13.70 13.27 -9.59
C ASN A 96 -15.10 13.24 -8.95
N HIS A 97 -15.17 13.14 -7.64
CA HIS A 97 -16.40 12.98 -6.87
C HIS A 97 -16.53 14.09 -5.81
N ILE A 98 -15.92 15.23 -6.07
CA ILE A 98 -16.03 16.42 -5.22
C ILE A 98 -17.12 17.33 -5.77
N THR A 99 -18.03 17.76 -4.91
CA THR A 99 -19.23 18.54 -5.29
C THR A 99 -19.06 20.05 -5.13
N ASP A 100 -18.09 20.49 -4.33
CA ASP A 100 -17.88 21.90 -4.01
C ASP A 100 -16.43 22.24 -3.63
N SER A 101 -16.15 23.52 -3.44
CA SER A 101 -14.82 24.03 -3.06
C SER A 101 -14.39 23.70 -1.62
N GLY A 102 -15.28 23.18 -0.79
CA GLY A 102 -15.00 22.66 0.56
C GLY A 102 -14.56 21.20 0.53
N PHE A 103 -14.46 20.63 -0.67
CA PHE A 103 -14.09 19.23 -0.93
C PHE A 103 -15.09 18.22 -0.34
N THR A 104 -16.38 18.53 -0.46
CA THR A 104 -17.45 17.59 -0.09
C THR A 104 -17.49 16.43 -1.10
N ILE A 105 -17.39 15.21 -0.59
CA ILE A 105 -17.48 13.99 -1.42
C ILE A 105 -18.96 13.77 -1.78
N ASP A 106 -19.20 13.40 -3.04
CA ASP A 106 -20.50 12.96 -3.51
C ASP A 106 -21.01 11.78 -2.67
N SER A 107 -22.21 11.93 -2.15
CA SER A 107 -22.85 10.92 -1.28
C SER A 107 -23.14 9.59 -1.99
N GLU A 108 -23.45 9.62 -3.29
CA GLU A 108 -23.65 8.38 -4.07
C GLU A 108 -22.35 7.63 -4.28
N TRP A 109 -21.26 8.37 -4.54
CA TRP A 109 -19.93 7.75 -4.63
C TRP A 109 -19.47 7.16 -3.30
N MET A 110 -19.62 7.89 -2.20
CA MET A 110 -19.30 7.37 -0.87
C MET A 110 -20.12 6.11 -0.55
N ALA A 111 -21.41 6.11 -0.87
CA ALA A 111 -22.29 4.94 -0.70
C ALA A 111 -21.84 3.76 -1.58
N ARG A 112 -21.37 4.03 -2.80
CA ARG A 112 -20.83 2.99 -3.70
C ARG A 112 -19.57 2.35 -3.14
N VAL A 113 -18.60 3.16 -2.71
CA VAL A 113 -17.37 2.67 -2.05
C VAL A 113 -17.74 1.85 -0.82
N LYS A 114 -18.64 2.35 0.02
CA LYS A 114 -19.13 1.63 1.21
C LYS A 114 -19.72 0.27 0.85
N THR A 115 -20.52 0.20 -0.19
CA THR A 115 -21.15 -1.06 -0.65
C THR A 115 -20.09 -2.11 -1.00
N VAL A 116 -19.03 -1.73 -1.73
CA VAL A 116 -17.95 -2.66 -2.12
C VAL A 116 -17.13 -3.10 -0.89
N VAL A 117 -16.90 -2.19 0.07
CA VAL A 117 -16.27 -2.51 1.36
C VAL A 117 -17.13 -3.50 2.16
N ASP A 118 -18.44 -3.27 2.24
CA ASP A 118 -19.38 -4.13 2.98
C ASP A 118 -19.42 -5.55 2.39
N TRP A 119 -19.51 -5.69 1.06
CA TRP A 119 -19.43 -6.99 0.39
C TRP A 119 -18.11 -7.72 0.68
N SER A 120 -17.02 -6.98 0.73
CA SER A 120 -15.69 -7.55 0.97
C SER A 120 -15.56 -8.08 2.40
N LEU A 121 -15.99 -7.31 3.38
CA LEU A 121 -16.00 -7.72 4.79
C LEU A 121 -16.97 -8.88 5.04
N ALA A 122 -18.15 -8.87 4.39
CA ALA A 122 -19.13 -9.94 4.47
C ALA A 122 -18.63 -11.24 3.83
N ALA A 123 -17.82 -11.16 2.78
CA ALA A 123 -17.16 -12.32 2.18
C ALA A 123 -16.04 -12.90 3.05
N GLY A 124 -15.62 -12.22 4.13
CA GLY A 124 -14.56 -12.66 5.03
C GLY A 124 -13.17 -12.12 4.70
N LEU A 125 -13.08 -11.14 3.78
CA LEU A 125 -11.82 -10.46 3.47
C LEU A 125 -11.50 -9.38 4.50
N LYS A 126 -10.21 -9.07 4.68
CA LYS A 126 -9.77 -7.77 5.19
C LYS A 126 -9.72 -6.79 4.03
N VAL A 127 -9.93 -5.52 4.32
CA VAL A 127 -10.12 -4.49 3.30
C VAL A 127 -9.13 -3.36 3.52
N ILE A 128 -8.49 -2.89 2.45
CA ILE A 128 -7.65 -1.69 2.44
C ILE A 128 -8.30 -0.70 1.48
N ILE A 129 -8.57 0.53 1.93
CA ILE A 129 -9.02 1.65 1.08
C ILE A 129 -8.04 2.82 1.21
N ASN A 130 -7.96 3.65 0.16
CA ASN A 130 -6.98 4.74 0.12
C ASN A 130 -7.50 6.00 -0.60
N ILE A 131 -6.61 7.00 -0.70
CA ILE A 131 -6.66 8.07 -1.69
C ILE A 131 -5.67 7.69 -2.80
N HIS A 132 -6.16 7.39 -4.02
CA HIS A 132 -5.34 6.74 -5.04
C HIS A 132 -4.71 7.71 -6.05
N HIS A 133 -5.46 8.19 -7.04
CA HIS A 133 -4.95 9.04 -8.13
C HIS A 133 -5.16 10.55 -7.92
N ASP A 134 -5.34 10.98 -6.70
CA ASP A 134 -5.62 12.37 -6.34
C ASP A 134 -4.36 13.24 -6.24
N ASN A 135 -3.16 12.62 -6.40
CA ASN A 135 -1.89 13.32 -6.47
C ASN A 135 -1.69 13.91 -7.87
N LEU A 136 -1.70 15.23 -7.97
CA LEU A 136 -1.66 16.01 -9.18
C LEU A 136 -0.32 16.72 -9.36
N SER A 137 -0.05 17.19 -10.58
CA SER A 137 0.97 18.22 -10.80
C SER A 137 0.45 19.59 -10.35
N GLU A 138 1.36 20.53 -10.13
CA GLU A 138 0.98 21.90 -9.77
C GLU A 138 0.08 22.57 -10.82
N SER A 139 0.26 22.27 -12.10
CA SER A 139 -0.57 22.80 -13.19
C SER A 139 -1.98 22.24 -13.18
N GLN A 140 -2.15 20.96 -12.83
CA GLN A 140 -3.47 20.33 -12.78
C GLN A 140 -4.34 20.83 -11.62
N MET A 141 -3.75 21.39 -10.54
CA MET A 141 -4.49 21.93 -9.40
C MET A 141 -5.45 23.08 -9.78
N THR A 142 -5.22 23.74 -10.90
CA THR A 142 -6.10 24.82 -11.39
C THR A 142 -7.44 24.30 -11.94
N SER A 143 -7.41 23.15 -12.59
CA SER A 143 -8.55 22.55 -13.30
C SER A 143 -9.10 21.27 -12.69
N THR A 144 -8.43 20.70 -11.69
CA THR A 144 -8.83 19.44 -11.06
C THR A 144 -8.72 19.57 -9.54
N TYR A 145 -9.64 18.97 -8.78
CA TYR A 145 -9.51 18.83 -7.33
C TYR A 145 -8.45 17.77 -7.01
N GLY A 146 -7.77 17.90 -5.87
CA GLY A 146 -6.74 16.96 -5.45
C GLY A 146 -5.64 17.64 -4.63
N PHE A 147 -4.49 17.01 -4.56
CA PHE A 147 -3.32 17.54 -3.88
C PHE A 147 -2.07 17.43 -4.75
N CYS A 148 -1.08 18.28 -4.52
CA CYS A 148 0.23 18.18 -5.16
C CYS A 148 1.35 18.32 -4.12
N ILE A 149 2.49 17.70 -4.41
CA ILE A 149 3.69 17.84 -3.58
C ILE A 149 4.45 19.08 -4.07
N THR A 150 4.34 20.18 -3.31
CA THR A 150 4.83 21.49 -3.71
C THR A 150 5.31 22.32 -2.54
N SER A 151 6.29 23.18 -2.78
CA SER A 151 6.73 24.23 -1.85
C SER A 151 5.96 25.55 -1.99
N ASP A 152 5.11 25.69 -3.02
CA ASP A 152 4.20 26.83 -3.17
C ASP A 152 3.20 26.84 -2.01
N SER A 153 3.18 27.94 -1.25
CA SER A 153 2.43 28.02 0.01
C SER A 153 0.92 27.95 -0.17
N GLU A 154 0.37 28.49 -1.25
CA GLU A 154 -1.06 28.48 -1.53
C GLU A 154 -1.52 27.09 -1.95
N LYS A 155 -0.83 26.47 -2.91
CA LYS A 155 -1.13 25.11 -3.36
C LYS A 155 -0.91 24.07 -2.25
N LYS A 156 0.12 24.25 -1.43
CA LYS A 156 0.35 23.42 -0.23
C LYS A 156 -0.82 23.52 0.75
N ALA A 157 -1.30 24.74 1.04
CA ALA A 157 -2.44 24.94 1.92
C ALA A 157 -3.72 24.30 1.34
N ALA A 158 -3.96 24.45 0.03
CA ALA A 158 -5.07 23.81 -0.67
C ALA A 158 -4.95 22.26 -0.61
N SER A 159 -3.76 21.70 -0.84
CA SER A 159 -3.48 20.27 -0.74
C SER A 159 -3.77 19.71 0.65
N LEU A 160 -3.32 20.39 1.70
CA LEU A 160 -3.59 20.01 3.09
C LEU A 160 -5.09 20.08 3.40
N SER A 161 -5.80 21.10 2.91
CA SER A 161 -7.24 21.24 3.08
C SER A 161 -7.98 20.10 2.38
N TYR A 162 -7.58 19.74 1.15
CA TYR A 162 -8.12 18.62 0.41
C TYR A 162 -7.96 17.30 1.19
N ILE A 163 -6.73 16.96 1.58
CA ILE A 163 -6.41 15.71 2.28
C ILE A 163 -7.20 15.59 3.59
N LYS A 164 -7.26 16.67 4.38
CA LYS A 164 -8.01 16.69 5.64
C LYS A 164 -9.51 16.53 5.41
N SER A 165 -10.10 17.25 4.44
CA SER A 165 -11.52 17.17 4.16
C SER A 165 -11.93 15.78 3.69
N VAL A 166 -11.18 15.19 2.75
CA VAL A 166 -11.46 13.86 2.21
C VAL A 166 -11.32 12.79 3.30
N TRP A 167 -10.20 12.78 4.05
CA TRP A 167 -10.02 11.81 5.13
C TRP A 167 -11.01 11.97 6.28
N SER A 168 -11.43 13.19 6.60
CA SER A 168 -12.46 13.40 7.62
C SER A 168 -13.78 12.72 7.26
N GLN A 169 -14.21 12.83 6.00
CA GLN A 169 -15.46 12.23 5.51
C GLN A 169 -15.36 10.71 5.41
N ILE A 170 -14.25 10.18 4.87
CA ILE A 170 -13.99 8.74 4.83
C ILE A 170 -13.97 8.16 6.24
N ALA A 171 -13.17 8.75 7.13
CA ALA A 171 -12.99 8.26 8.48
C ALA A 171 -14.30 8.33 9.29
N GLN A 172 -15.13 9.37 9.11
CA GLN A 172 -16.44 9.48 9.75
C GLN A 172 -17.41 8.41 9.23
N THR A 173 -17.39 8.11 7.93
CA THR A 173 -18.25 7.08 7.30
C THR A 173 -17.95 5.69 7.85
N PHE A 174 -16.68 5.39 8.07
CA PHE A 174 -16.22 4.06 8.47
C PHE A 174 -15.79 3.94 9.94
N LYS A 175 -16.14 4.92 10.79
CA LYS A 175 -15.60 5.00 12.15
C LYS A 175 -15.96 3.81 13.05
N ASP A 176 -17.10 3.18 12.79
CA ASP A 176 -17.63 2.07 13.60
C ASP A 176 -17.23 0.68 13.02
N TYR A 177 -16.52 0.66 11.88
CA TYR A 177 -16.00 -0.58 11.30
C TYR A 177 -14.84 -1.10 12.12
N ASP A 178 -14.77 -2.42 12.28
CA ASP A 178 -13.70 -3.06 13.02
C ASP A 178 -12.33 -2.97 12.29
N ASN A 179 -11.28 -3.50 12.92
CA ASN A 179 -9.91 -3.43 12.41
C ASN A 179 -9.62 -4.29 11.16
N ARG A 180 -10.63 -5.01 10.63
CA ARG A 180 -10.50 -5.65 9.31
C ARG A 180 -10.51 -4.62 8.17
N LEU A 181 -10.98 -3.40 8.43
CA LEU A 181 -10.83 -2.28 7.51
C LEU A 181 -9.59 -1.47 7.87
N VAL A 182 -8.64 -1.38 6.96
CA VAL A 182 -7.39 -0.64 7.05
C VAL A 182 -7.46 0.57 6.13
N PHE A 183 -6.92 1.70 6.56
CA PHE A 183 -6.77 2.88 5.71
C PHE A 183 -5.31 2.99 5.24
N GLU A 184 -5.12 3.24 3.96
CA GLU A 184 -3.83 3.61 3.39
C GLU A 184 -3.89 5.10 3.01
N LEU A 185 -3.05 5.92 3.63
CA LEU A 185 -3.20 7.38 3.60
C LEU A 185 -3.18 7.96 2.20
N LEU A 186 -2.24 7.52 1.39
CA LEU A 186 -2.01 7.93 0.01
C LEU A 186 -1.60 6.67 -0.79
N ASN A 187 -1.63 6.74 -2.12
CA ASN A 187 -1.17 5.64 -2.97
C ASN A 187 0.36 5.70 -3.19
N GLU A 188 0.79 6.56 -4.08
CA GLU A 188 2.18 6.77 -4.49
C GLU A 188 2.50 8.25 -4.49
N PRO A 189 2.59 8.90 -3.32
CA PRO A 189 2.80 10.33 -3.23
C PRO A 189 4.16 10.73 -3.82
N ARG A 190 4.14 11.64 -4.80
CA ARG A 190 5.34 12.05 -5.53
C ARG A 190 5.18 13.44 -6.16
N ALA A 191 6.28 14.03 -6.59
CA ALA A 191 6.29 15.32 -7.27
C ALA A 191 5.88 15.17 -8.75
N VAL A 192 4.58 14.96 -9.00
CA VAL A 192 3.98 14.71 -10.32
C VAL A 192 4.31 15.83 -11.30
N GLY A 193 4.64 15.48 -12.54
CA GLY A 193 4.96 16.40 -13.62
C GLY A 193 6.35 17.02 -13.55
N THR A 194 7.18 16.62 -12.60
CA THR A 194 8.59 17.03 -12.52
C THR A 194 9.52 15.97 -13.09
N LYS A 195 10.75 16.37 -13.41
CA LYS A 195 11.79 15.39 -13.83
C LYS A 195 12.16 14.37 -12.74
N TYR A 196 11.73 14.59 -11.51
CA TYR A 196 11.99 13.72 -10.35
C TYR A 196 10.81 12.82 -10.00
N GLU A 197 9.72 12.88 -10.76
CA GLU A 197 8.48 12.16 -10.46
C GLU A 197 8.71 10.70 -10.07
N TRP A 198 9.53 9.98 -10.84
CA TRP A 198 9.85 8.57 -10.63
C TRP A 198 11.30 8.33 -10.19
N SER A 199 11.96 9.36 -9.64
CA SER A 199 13.35 9.27 -9.18
C SER A 199 13.46 8.58 -7.81
N THR A 200 12.92 7.39 -7.69
CA THR A 200 13.00 6.56 -6.48
C THR A 200 14.47 6.21 -6.18
N GLY A 201 14.83 6.14 -4.89
CA GLY A 201 16.21 5.91 -4.47
C GLY A 201 17.15 7.11 -4.66
N SER A 202 16.66 8.22 -5.20
CA SER A 202 17.47 9.42 -5.42
C SER A 202 17.73 10.19 -4.12
N TYR A 203 18.98 10.64 -3.95
CA TYR A 203 19.37 11.57 -2.89
C TYR A 203 19.33 13.03 -3.32
N ALA A 204 18.71 13.36 -4.46
CA ALA A 204 18.52 14.74 -4.92
C ALA A 204 17.84 15.59 -3.86
N ALA A 205 18.22 16.86 -3.76
CA ALA A 205 17.67 17.78 -2.77
C ALA A 205 16.14 17.93 -2.93
N GLU A 206 15.67 17.93 -4.17
CA GLU A 206 14.26 18.06 -4.53
C GLU A 206 13.44 16.85 -4.04
N VAL A 207 13.97 15.64 -4.17
CA VAL A 207 13.30 14.41 -3.67
C VAL A 207 13.25 14.40 -2.15
N ARG A 208 14.34 14.83 -1.49
CA ARG A 208 14.35 14.97 -0.03
C ARG A 208 13.35 16.04 0.46
N ALA A 209 13.25 17.16 -0.26
CA ALA A 209 12.27 18.19 0.05
C ALA A 209 10.83 17.69 -0.15
N ALA A 210 10.58 16.93 -1.21
CA ALA A 210 9.29 16.28 -1.44
C ALA A 210 8.94 15.29 -0.33
N ASN A 211 9.89 14.49 0.16
CA ASN A 211 9.67 13.59 1.30
C ASN A 211 9.22 14.33 2.57
N VAL A 212 9.81 15.49 2.86
CA VAL A 212 9.39 16.31 4.02
C VAL A 212 7.93 16.74 3.88
N LEU A 213 7.50 17.16 2.68
CA LEU A 213 6.12 17.54 2.41
C LEU A 213 5.16 16.34 2.48
N ILE A 214 5.57 15.18 1.96
CA ILE A 214 4.80 13.94 2.05
C ILE A 214 4.56 13.57 3.51
N MET A 215 5.60 13.55 4.34
CA MET A 215 5.46 13.28 5.79
C MET A 215 4.52 14.27 6.49
N GLU A 216 4.53 15.56 6.09
CA GLU A 216 3.60 16.55 6.62
C GLU A 216 2.14 16.24 6.23
N TYR A 217 1.91 15.82 4.97
CA TYR A 217 0.58 15.46 4.47
C TYR A 217 0.07 14.17 5.13
N GLU A 218 0.91 13.18 5.27
CA GLU A 218 0.62 11.93 5.96
C GLU A 218 0.28 12.16 7.45
N LYS A 219 1.05 13.02 8.11
CA LYS A 219 0.76 13.40 9.50
C LYS A 219 -0.59 14.10 9.61
N ALA A 220 -0.91 15.01 8.69
CA ALA A 220 -2.18 15.71 8.68
C ALA A 220 -3.37 14.74 8.44
N ALA A 221 -3.21 13.79 7.53
CA ALA A 221 -4.20 12.74 7.28
C ALA A 221 -4.40 11.84 8.52
N LEU A 222 -3.32 11.34 9.11
CA LEU A 222 -3.34 10.51 10.31
C LEU A 222 -4.07 11.21 11.46
N ASP A 223 -3.70 12.45 11.77
CA ASP A 223 -4.33 13.22 12.85
C ASP A 223 -5.81 13.47 12.59
N THR A 224 -6.18 13.72 11.34
CA THR A 224 -7.58 13.89 10.93
C THR A 224 -8.38 12.62 11.17
N ILE A 225 -7.85 11.46 10.77
CA ILE A 225 -8.48 10.16 11.00
C ILE A 225 -8.67 9.91 12.51
N ARG A 226 -7.60 10.07 13.31
CA ARG A 226 -7.64 9.86 14.76
C ARG A 226 -8.65 10.78 15.46
N ALA A 227 -8.78 12.02 15.00
CA ALA A 227 -9.70 12.99 15.55
C ALA A 227 -11.20 12.62 15.39
N THR A 228 -11.55 11.75 14.45
CA THR A 228 -12.92 11.29 14.27
C THR A 228 -13.40 10.34 15.38
N GLY A 229 -12.48 9.77 16.17
CA GLY A 229 -12.81 8.90 17.30
C GLY A 229 -13.34 7.51 16.88
N GLY A 230 -14.06 6.84 17.78
CA GLY A 230 -14.53 5.48 17.56
C GLY A 230 -13.39 4.51 17.30
N ASN A 231 -13.59 3.53 16.43
CA ASN A 231 -12.54 2.54 16.08
C ASN A 231 -11.36 3.16 15.32
N ASN A 232 -11.48 4.41 14.85
CA ASN A 232 -10.37 5.10 14.19
C ASN A 232 -9.25 5.51 15.15
N LEU A 233 -9.49 5.52 16.46
CA LEU A 233 -8.43 5.74 17.46
C LEU A 233 -7.33 4.68 17.42
N SER A 234 -7.71 3.43 17.06
CA SER A 234 -6.80 2.29 16.99
C SER A 234 -6.79 1.57 15.63
N ARG A 235 -7.40 2.19 14.58
CA ARG A 235 -7.39 1.62 13.24
C ARG A 235 -5.98 1.50 12.70
N PHE A 236 -5.67 0.37 12.06
CA PHE A 236 -4.42 0.20 11.35
C PHE A 236 -4.34 1.13 10.14
N ILE A 237 -3.22 1.82 10.01
CA ILE A 237 -2.98 2.81 8.97
C ILE A 237 -1.74 2.41 8.18
N MET A 238 -1.87 2.22 6.88
CA MET A 238 -0.76 2.03 5.95
C MET A 238 -0.28 3.38 5.44
N ILE A 239 1.03 3.57 5.38
CA ILE A 239 1.67 4.85 5.06
C ILE A 239 2.81 4.60 4.06
N PRO A 240 2.71 5.16 2.84
CA PRO A 240 3.70 4.94 1.79
C PRO A 240 4.83 5.99 1.85
N PRO A 241 6.09 5.64 1.61
CA PRO A 241 7.14 6.60 1.29
C PRO A 241 6.93 7.19 -0.12
N TYR A 242 7.84 8.06 -0.56
CA TYR A 242 7.84 8.63 -1.92
C TYR A 242 7.62 7.56 -2.99
N ALA A 243 6.59 7.75 -3.82
CA ALA A 243 6.16 6.80 -4.86
C ALA A 243 5.94 5.36 -4.33
N ALA A 244 5.62 5.20 -3.04
CA ALA A 244 5.54 3.90 -2.35
C ALA A 244 6.77 2.99 -2.58
N SER A 245 7.94 3.57 -2.92
CA SER A 245 9.12 2.79 -3.29
C SER A 245 9.78 2.14 -2.07
N PRO A 246 10.14 0.86 -2.13
CA PRO A 246 10.90 0.20 -1.07
C PRO A 246 12.32 0.78 -0.88
N ASP A 247 12.84 1.50 -1.88
CA ASP A 247 14.19 2.09 -1.86
C ASP A 247 14.23 3.46 -1.19
N MET A 248 13.08 4.09 -0.97
CA MET A 248 12.98 5.48 -0.46
C MET A 248 12.91 5.55 1.06
N THR A 249 13.92 5.02 1.73
CA THR A 249 14.03 5.15 3.19
C THR A 249 14.77 6.39 3.65
N ALA A 250 15.64 6.97 2.81
CA ALA A 250 16.46 8.12 3.20
C ALA A 250 15.62 9.39 3.39
N GLY A 251 15.55 9.86 4.63
CA GLY A 251 14.85 11.07 5.01
C GLY A 251 13.33 10.96 5.14
N TRP A 252 12.77 9.74 5.01
CA TRP A 252 11.38 9.44 5.32
C TRP A 252 11.28 8.56 6.57
N SER A 253 10.24 8.76 7.35
CA SER A 253 9.91 7.94 8.52
C SER A 253 8.42 7.99 8.76
N LEU A 254 7.90 6.97 9.44
CA LEU A 254 6.51 6.98 9.89
C LEU A 254 6.23 8.21 10.74
N PRO A 255 5.08 8.89 10.56
CA PRO A 255 4.69 10.01 11.39
C PRO A 255 4.45 9.54 12.83
N LYS A 256 4.69 10.42 13.79
CA LYS A 256 4.33 10.14 15.18
C LYS A 256 2.81 10.06 15.30
N ASP A 257 2.30 8.91 15.72
CA ASP A 257 0.89 8.74 16.04
C ASP A 257 0.59 9.47 17.36
N SER A 258 -0.34 10.44 17.30
CA SER A 258 -0.79 11.22 18.46
C SER A 258 -1.97 10.57 19.19
N SER A 259 -2.45 9.42 18.73
CA SER A 259 -3.51 8.68 19.41
C SER A 259 -3.02 8.27 20.80
N LYS A 260 -3.93 8.30 21.77
CA LYS A 260 -3.67 7.76 23.12
C LYS A 260 -3.76 6.23 23.18
N ALA A 261 -3.86 5.58 22.03
CA ALA A 261 -3.80 4.13 21.95
C ALA A 261 -2.41 3.69 22.44
N PRO A 262 -2.34 2.73 23.36
CA PRO A 262 -1.06 2.25 23.89
C PRO A 262 -0.20 1.51 22.85
N VAL A 263 -0.70 1.36 21.62
CA VAL A 263 -0.18 0.49 20.56
C VAL A 263 0.02 1.28 19.28
N SER A 264 1.20 1.19 18.65
CA SER A 264 1.41 1.71 17.28
C SER A 264 0.64 0.83 16.29
N HIS A 265 -0.29 1.43 15.55
CA HIS A 265 -1.07 0.76 14.50
C HIS A 265 -0.64 1.23 13.11
N LEU A 266 0.64 1.62 12.96
CA LEU A 266 1.17 2.11 11.70
C LEU A 266 1.93 1.00 10.96
N ILE A 267 1.72 0.92 9.66
CA ILE A 267 2.28 -0.08 8.76
C ILE A 267 2.92 0.65 7.59
N VAL A 268 4.15 0.30 7.22
CA VAL A 268 4.79 0.82 6.01
C VAL A 268 4.12 0.17 4.79
N SER A 269 3.64 0.98 3.84
CA SER A 269 3.11 0.52 2.56
C SER A 269 4.12 0.74 1.46
N VAL A 270 4.51 -0.31 0.75
CA VAL A 270 5.40 -0.20 -0.42
C VAL A 270 4.79 -0.89 -1.63
N HIS A 271 5.15 -0.41 -2.83
CA HIS A 271 4.83 -1.05 -4.09
C HIS A 271 6.12 -1.60 -4.70
N ALA A 272 6.11 -2.89 -5.07
CA ALA A 272 7.34 -3.56 -5.45
C ALA A 272 7.15 -4.47 -6.67
N TYR A 273 7.11 -3.86 -7.84
CA TYR A 273 7.15 -4.56 -9.14
C TYR A 273 8.58 -5.01 -9.44
N THR A 274 9.05 -6.00 -8.67
CA THR A 274 10.45 -6.45 -8.68
C THR A 274 10.59 -7.85 -9.27
N PRO A 275 11.55 -8.07 -10.22
CA PRO A 275 12.43 -7.08 -10.84
C PRO A 275 11.67 -6.13 -11.78
N TYR A 276 11.96 -4.84 -11.72
CA TYR A 276 11.18 -3.84 -12.48
C TYR A 276 11.15 -4.12 -13.98
N VAL A 277 12.28 -4.42 -14.58
CA VAL A 277 12.36 -4.70 -16.03
C VAL A 277 11.60 -5.96 -16.44
N PHE A 278 11.50 -6.96 -15.58
CA PHE A 278 10.68 -8.16 -15.80
C PHE A 278 9.20 -7.87 -15.57
N CYS A 279 8.86 -7.15 -14.52
CA CYS A 279 7.47 -6.89 -14.12
C CYS A 279 6.79 -5.81 -14.95
N MET A 280 7.50 -4.71 -15.28
CA MET A 280 6.97 -3.51 -15.94
C MET A 280 7.66 -3.18 -17.27
N GLY A 281 8.77 -3.81 -17.59
CA GLY A 281 9.54 -3.53 -18.80
C GLY A 281 8.87 -4.06 -20.09
N SER A 282 9.48 -3.72 -21.23
CA SER A 282 9.00 -4.12 -22.56
C SER A 282 9.12 -5.63 -22.83
N SER A 283 8.66 -6.05 -24.01
CA SER A 283 8.66 -7.46 -24.47
C SER A 283 10.01 -8.15 -24.44
N SER A 284 11.13 -7.40 -24.50
CA SER A 284 12.48 -7.96 -24.45
C SER A 284 12.85 -8.58 -23.09
N ASN A 285 12.20 -8.15 -22.01
CA ASN A 285 12.49 -8.55 -20.63
C ASN A 285 11.45 -9.54 -20.09
N LYS A 286 11.34 -10.71 -20.70
CA LYS A 286 10.27 -11.69 -20.40
C LYS A 286 10.76 -12.98 -19.72
N THR A 287 12.07 -13.14 -19.49
CA THR A 287 12.64 -14.35 -18.90
C THR A 287 13.01 -14.14 -17.43
N PHE A 288 12.60 -15.09 -16.59
CA PHE A 288 12.91 -15.10 -15.16
C PHE A 288 14.19 -15.94 -14.92
N THR A 289 15.29 -15.29 -14.55
CA THR A 289 16.64 -15.87 -14.41
C THR A 289 17.15 -15.82 -12.96
N ASN A 290 18.33 -16.33 -12.70
CA ASN A 290 18.96 -16.21 -11.38
C ASN A 290 19.24 -14.75 -11.01
N SER A 291 19.69 -13.91 -11.95
CA SER A 291 19.92 -12.49 -11.68
C SER A 291 18.65 -11.74 -11.31
N THR A 292 17.50 -12.11 -11.89
CA THR A 292 16.20 -11.56 -11.49
C THR A 292 15.74 -12.04 -10.11
N ARG A 293 16.19 -13.22 -9.66
CA ARG A 293 15.95 -13.68 -8.28
C ARG A 293 16.74 -12.86 -7.26
N ASP A 294 17.98 -12.51 -7.58
CA ASP A 294 18.83 -11.70 -6.70
C ASP A 294 18.19 -10.35 -6.37
N GLU A 295 17.48 -9.72 -7.33
CA GLU A 295 16.75 -8.47 -7.09
C GLU A 295 15.59 -8.66 -6.09
N ILE A 296 14.89 -9.80 -6.15
CA ILE A 296 13.84 -10.13 -5.16
C ILE A 296 14.48 -10.38 -3.79
N ASP A 297 15.63 -11.06 -3.74
CA ASP A 297 16.35 -11.29 -2.49
C ASP A 297 16.79 -9.98 -1.83
N TRP A 298 17.29 -9.02 -2.63
CA TRP A 298 17.64 -7.69 -2.13
C TRP A 298 16.43 -6.92 -1.64
N LEU A 299 15.30 -6.97 -2.35
CA LEU A 299 14.05 -6.36 -1.91
C LEU A 299 13.66 -6.83 -0.50
N PHE A 300 13.50 -8.15 -0.33
CA PHE A 300 13.04 -8.69 0.97
C PHE A 300 14.07 -8.55 2.07
N SER A 301 15.36 -8.66 1.76
CA SER A 301 16.45 -8.37 2.70
C SER A 301 16.44 -6.92 3.15
N GLY A 302 16.24 -5.98 2.22
CA GLY A 302 16.13 -4.55 2.51
C GLY A 302 14.91 -4.22 3.38
N LEU A 303 13.73 -4.72 3.01
CA LEU A 303 12.51 -4.53 3.82
C LEU A 303 12.64 -5.13 5.22
N ASN A 304 13.25 -6.30 5.32
CA ASN A 304 13.49 -6.93 6.62
C ASN A 304 14.45 -6.11 7.47
N SER A 305 15.62 -5.74 6.94
CA SER A 305 16.66 -5.03 7.70
C SER A 305 16.24 -3.61 8.09
N ASN A 306 15.50 -2.93 7.21
CA ASN A 306 15.11 -1.53 7.46
C ASN A 306 13.89 -1.43 8.39
N TRP A 307 12.98 -2.42 8.38
CA TRP A 307 11.68 -2.31 9.02
C TRP A 307 11.35 -3.51 9.92
N VAL A 308 11.18 -4.71 9.35
CA VAL A 308 10.59 -5.85 10.05
C VAL A 308 11.44 -6.30 11.25
N SER A 309 12.78 -6.38 11.09
CA SER A 309 13.69 -6.74 12.19
C SER A 309 13.76 -5.70 13.30
N ASN A 310 13.29 -4.48 13.04
CA ASN A 310 13.20 -3.39 14.00
C ASN A 310 11.79 -3.24 14.61
N GLY A 311 10.90 -4.23 14.37
CA GLY A 311 9.56 -4.23 14.93
C GLY A 311 8.50 -3.52 14.08
N THR A 312 8.86 -2.92 12.94
CA THR A 312 7.92 -2.17 12.10
C THR A 312 7.26 -3.08 11.06
N ALA A 313 5.92 -3.06 11.03
CA ALA A 313 5.15 -3.82 10.05
C ALA A 313 5.30 -3.25 8.63
N VAL A 314 5.38 -4.13 7.63
CA VAL A 314 5.43 -3.78 6.20
C VAL A 314 4.40 -4.59 5.43
N VAL A 315 3.76 -3.96 4.46
CA VAL A 315 2.89 -4.60 3.46
C VAL A 315 3.34 -4.15 2.08
N ILE A 316 3.46 -5.09 1.15
CA ILE A 316 3.62 -4.78 -0.27
C ILE A 316 2.22 -4.61 -0.85
N GLY A 317 1.76 -3.34 -0.95
CA GLY A 317 0.40 -2.96 -1.39
C GLY A 317 0.14 -3.23 -2.87
N GLU A 318 1.21 -3.24 -3.69
CA GLU A 318 1.12 -3.62 -5.09
C GLU A 318 2.35 -4.41 -5.53
N MET A 319 2.11 -5.52 -6.22
CA MET A 319 3.12 -6.30 -6.92
C MET A 319 2.45 -7.08 -8.05
N SER A 320 3.11 -7.20 -9.17
CA SER A 320 2.63 -7.99 -10.31
C SER A 320 3.73 -8.17 -11.34
N ALA A 321 3.55 -9.08 -12.29
CA ALA A 321 4.36 -9.19 -13.49
C ALA A 321 3.48 -9.10 -14.75
N SER A 322 3.77 -8.13 -15.61
CA SER A 322 3.04 -7.88 -16.85
C SER A 322 3.05 -9.10 -17.77
N ASP A 323 1.91 -9.35 -18.41
CA ASP A 323 1.73 -10.43 -19.37
C ASP A 323 2.44 -10.10 -20.70
N LYS A 324 3.57 -10.77 -20.94
CA LYS A 324 4.39 -10.68 -22.16
C LYS A 324 4.33 -11.99 -22.96
N ASN A 325 3.24 -12.75 -22.84
CA ASN A 325 3.11 -14.12 -23.33
C ASN A 325 4.22 -15.04 -22.77
N ASN A 326 4.51 -14.91 -21.48
CA ASN A 326 5.58 -15.58 -20.77
C ASN A 326 5.08 -16.27 -19.48
N THR A 327 3.97 -16.97 -19.58
CA THR A 327 3.26 -17.59 -18.45
C THR A 327 4.15 -18.48 -17.59
N GLU A 328 5.05 -19.25 -18.20
CA GLU A 328 5.97 -20.13 -17.45
C GLU A 328 6.94 -19.34 -16.57
N ASP A 329 7.57 -18.29 -17.12
CA ASP A 329 8.48 -17.44 -16.37
C ASP A 329 7.76 -16.63 -15.28
N ARG A 330 6.56 -16.14 -15.56
CA ARG A 330 5.68 -15.50 -14.55
C ARG A 330 5.31 -16.47 -13.43
N SER A 331 5.09 -17.76 -13.72
CA SER A 331 4.83 -18.77 -12.69
C SER A 331 6.04 -19.02 -11.80
N LYS A 332 7.24 -19.08 -12.38
CA LYS A 332 8.50 -19.19 -11.61
C LYS A 332 8.70 -17.95 -10.72
N TRP A 333 8.47 -16.76 -11.27
CA TRP A 333 8.53 -15.50 -10.52
C TRP A 333 7.53 -15.49 -9.37
N ALA A 334 6.26 -15.81 -9.61
CA ALA A 334 5.21 -15.79 -8.59
C ALA A 334 5.52 -16.76 -7.43
N SER A 335 6.00 -17.97 -7.76
CA SER A 335 6.40 -18.96 -6.76
C SER A 335 7.58 -18.45 -5.91
N TYR A 336 8.61 -17.87 -6.55
CA TYR A 336 9.78 -17.36 -5.83
C TYR A 336 9.44 -16.16 -4.98
N TYR A 337 8.71 -15.18 -5.54
CA TYR A 337 8.30 -13.98 -4.84
C TYR A 337 7.41 -14.31 -3.63
N GLY A 338 6.40 -15.17 -3.83
CA GLY A 338 5.50 -15.61 -2.76
C GLY A 338 6.24 -16.36 -1.62
N GLN A 339 7.23 -17.20 -1.95
CA GLN A 339 8.06 -17.85 -0.93
C GLN A 339 8.87 -16.84 -0.11
N LYS A 340 9.47 -15.84 -0.77
CA LYS A 340 10.23 -14.78 -0.08
C LYS A 340 9.33 -13.91 0.80
N ALA A 341 8.15 -13.53 0.31
CA ALA A 341 7.15 -12.80 1.06
C ALA A 341 6.77 -13.56 2.35
N LYS A 342 6.41 -14.82 2.21
CA LYS A 342 6.04 -15.70 3.33
C LYS A 342 7.17 -15.89 4.34
N SER A 343 8.39 -16.15 3.88
CA SER A 343 9.55 -16.37 4.77
C SER A 343 9.95 -15.12 5.56
N ASN A 344 9.64 -13.93 5.05
CA ASN A 344 9.88 -12.66 5.73
C ASN A 344 8.65 -12.13 6.51
N GLY A 345 7.50 -12.83 6.44
CA GLY A 345 6.27 -12.40 7.11
C GLY A 345 5.69 -11.09 6.55
N ILE A 346 5.96 -10.79 5.27
CA ILE A 346 5.51 -9.57 4.59
C ILE A 346 4.35 -9.94 3.65
N PRO A 347 3.10 -9.52 3.92
CA PRO A 347 1.97 -9.72 3.02
C PRO A 347 2.18 -9.01 1.69
N VAL A 348 1.67 -9.62 0.61
CA VAL A 348 1.74 -9.08 -0.75
C VAL A 348 0.34 -9.00 -1.37
N ILE A 349 0.05 -7.90 -2.04
CA ILE A 349 -1.26 -7.65 -2.66
C ILE A 349 -1.06 -7.58 -4.18
N LEU A 350 -1.60 -8.59 -4.88
CA LEU A 350 -1.48 -8.70 -6.33
C LEU A 350 -2.21 -7.54 -7.03
N TRP A 351 -1.51 -6.77 -7.84
CA TRP A 351 -2.14 -5.79 -8.72
C TRP A 351 -2.81 -6.48 -9.91
N ASP A 352 -4.10 -6.20 -10.10
CA ASP A 352 -4.91 -6.74 -11.19
C ASP A 352 -5.76 -5.62 -11.80
N ASN A 353 -5.40 -5.21 -13.01
CA ASN A 353 -6.12 -4.20 -13.78
C ASN A 353 -6.99 -4.80 -14.90
N MET A 354 -7.17 -6.13 -14.90
CA MET A 354 -7.94 -6.89 -15.91
C MET A 354 -7.42 -6.74 -17.35
N VAL A 355 -6.23 -6.18 -17.58
CA VAL A 355 -5.64 -6.02 -18.90
C VAL A 355 -4.72 -7.20 -19.22
N ARG A 356 -5.03 -7.98 -20.25
CA ARG A 356 -4.13 -9.01 -20.82
C ARG A 356 -3.50 -8.51 -22.11
N SER A 357 -2.32 -9.03 -22.44
CA SER A 357 -1.68 -8.69 -23.69
C SER A 357 -2.45 -9.25 -24.89
N THR A 358 -2.31 -8.56 -26.03
CA THR A 358 -2.86 -9.06 -27.34
C THR A 358 -2.27 -10.43 -27.69
N ALA A 359 -1.02 -10.71 -27.32
CA ALA A 359 -0.38 -12.01 -27.54
C ALA A 359 -1.00 -13.15 -26.73
N SER A 360 -1.70 -12.84 -25.64
CA SER A 360 -2.45 -13.78 -24.81
C SER A 360 -3.98 -13.69 -25.01
N GLY A 361 -4.42 -13.08 -26.12
CA GLY A 361 -5.83 -12.92 -26.48
C GLY A 361 -6.56 -11.81 -25.72
N GLY A 362 -5.85 -10.83 -25.20
CA GLY A 362 -6.38 -9.62 -24.59
C GLY A 362 -6.35 -8.43 -25.55
N ASN A 363 -6.37 -7.22 -25.01
CA ASN A 363 -6.37 -5.94 -25.75
C ASN A 363 -5.21 -5.00 -25.37
N GLY A 364 -4.37 -5.38 -24.40
CA GLY A 364 -3.25 -4.58 -23.93
C GLY A 364 -2.00 -4.72 -24.80
N SER A 365 -1.23 -3.66 -24.94
CA SER A 365 0.09 -3.71 -25.56
C SER A 365 1.13 -4.30 -24.63
N ILE A 366 1.89 -5.28 -25.09
CA ILE A 366 3.03 -5.82 -24.34
C ILE A 366 4.04 -4.71 -24.00
N GLU A 367 4.23 -3.77 -24.93
CA GLU A 367 5.23 -2.70 -24.79
C GLU A 367 4.83 -1.63 -23.74
N SER A 368 3.57 -1.61 -23.32
CA SER A 368 3.15 -0.69 -22.25
C SER A 368 3.65 -1.09 -20.86
N GLY A 369 3.98 -2.38 -20.66
CA GLY A 369 4.27 -2.92 -19.34
C GLY A 369 3.06 -3.08 -18.42
N GLU A 370 1.85 -2.72 -18.86
CA GLU A 370 0.63 -2.58 -18.05
C GLU A 370 -0.38 -3.74 -18.23
N CYS A 371 0.08 -4.90 -18.68
CA CYS A 371 -0.80 -6.06 -18.87
C CYS A 371 -0.84 -6.92 -17.59
N HIS A 372 -1.55 -6.45 -16.56
CA HIS A 372 -1.63 -7.08 -15.25
C HIS A 372 -2.97 -7.78 -14.99
N GLY A 373 -3.64 -8.30 -16.02
CA GLY A 373 -4.93 -8.98 -15.89
C GLY A 373 -4.77 -10.43 -15.45
N TYR A 374 -5.44 -10.80 -14.36
CA TYR A 374 -5.51 -12.16 -13.83
C TYR A 374 -6.94 -12.66 -13.65
N PHE A 375 -7.88 -11.79 -13.32
CA PHE A 375 -9.27 -12.12 -13.06
C PHE A 375 -10.18 -11.57 -14.17
N ASP A 376 -10.84 -12.48 -14.89
CA ASP A 376 -11.94 -12.12 -15.78
C ASP A 376 -13.19 -11.79 -14.97
N ARG A 377 -13.34 -10.51 -14.68
CA ARG A 377 -14.43 -10.01 -13.82
C ARG A 377 -15.81 -10.17 -14.46
N LYS A 378 -15.88 -10.28 -15.82
CA LYS A 378 -17.14 -10.49 -16.53
C LYS A 378 -17.63 -11.92 -16.45
N ASN A 379 -16.70 -12.88 -16.53
CA ASN A 379 -17.00 -14.31 -16.54
C ASN A 379 -16.72 -15.01 -15.21
N LEU A 380 -16.25 -14.28 -14.18
CA LEU A 380 -15.89 -14.79 -12.85
C LEU A 380 -14.89 -15.95 -12.91
N SER A 381 -13.94 -15.88 -13.84
CA SER A 381 -12.92 -16.90 -14.07
C SER A 381 -11.51 -16.32 -13.97
N TRP A 382 -10.54 -17.16 -13.68
CA TRP A 382 -9.16 -16.71 -13.50
C TRP A 382 -8.32 -17.09 -14.73
N TRP A 383 -7.69 -16.10 -15.31
CA TRP A 383 -6.61 -16.31 -16.25
C TRP A 383 -5.34 -16.71 -15.50
N PHE A 384 -4.44 -17.47 -16.12
CA PHE A 384 -3.16 -17.83 -15.53
C PHE A 384 -3.27 -18.47 -14.13
N GLU A 385 -4.19 -19.40 -13.96
CA GLU A 385 -4.51 -20.02 -12.66
C GLU A 385 -3.29 -20.51 -11.87
N GLY A 386 -2.26 -21.03 -12.55
CA GLY A 386 -1.02 -21.46 -11.93
C GLY A 386 -0.28 -20.32 -11.23
N ILE A 387 -0.23 -19.14 -11.85
CA ILE A 387 0.40 -17.93 -11.28
C ILE A 387 -0.39 -17.47 -10.05
N VAL A 388 -1.71 -17.34 -10.21
CA VAL A 388 -2.60 -16.87 -9.14
C VAL A 388 -2.55 -17.79 -7.93
N LYS A 389 -2.51 -19.12 -8.15
CA LYS A 389 -2.39 -20.12 -7.08
C LYS A 389 -1.10 -19.96 -6.27
N GLU A 390 0.02 -19.60 -6.91
CA GLU A 390 1.28 -19.39 -6.20
C GLU A 390 1.26 -18.15 -5.29
N ILE A 391 0.49 -17.12 -5.66
CA ILE A 391 0.36 -15.88 -4.89
C ILE A 391 -0.73 -15.99 -3.82
N ALA A 392 -1.85 -16.65 -4.10
CA ALA A 392 -3.00 -16.78 -3.20
C ALA A 392 -2.80 -17.79 -2.04
N LYS A 393 -1.61 -18.40 -1.92
CA LYS A 393 -1.28 -19.42 -0.87
C LYS A 393 -1.16 -18.78 0.54
#